data_0308b6924dc106aafa10ed5d2ca5841f
#
_entry.id   0308b6924dc106aafa10ed5d2ca5841f
#
_cell.length_a   1.000
_cell.length_b   1.000
_cell.length_c   1.000
_cell.angle_alpha   90.00
_cell.angle_beta   90.00
_cell.angle_gamma   90.00
#
_symmetry.space_group_name_H-M   'P 1'
#
loop_
_entity.id
_entity.type
_entity.pdbx_description
1 polymer ?
#
loop_
_entity_poly.entity_id
_entity_poly.type
_entity_poly.pdbx_seq_one_letter_code
_entity_poly.pdbx_strand_id
1 'polypeptide(L)'
;NGTVDALNNLDNIQLRYDLDTTAPYDCSSETYSGSETQYGATDTDGFTADNGTSTFSGSVSLTTTQAMCVYVVVDVTSAASNGETVQIEISSPANDVVVSAGSVSPSTPIAIAGTTTLAGPVITQSGYHWRNDTGIETAALSATGGAENTMLNDHPANTAIRLRMALSNEGAASSVSTAYRLEFGPRVTTCSSVSVWTPVGDAADDWNMFDSTNLTNGNNTTNISVANGGVTDPNPTFIVANAGIRDTTSTSSALLMSTTEFAEYEFS
;
A
#
# COMPACT_ATOMS: atom_id res chain seq x y z
N ASN A 1 -1.47 7.25 -21.31
CA ASN A 1 -2.43 8.22 -20.74
C ASN A 1 -2.87 7.74 -19.34
N GLY A 2 -3.44 8.62 -18.56
CA GLY A 2 -3.77 8.42 -17.15
C GLY A 2 -3.07 9.44 -16.28
N THR A 3 -2.99 9.18 -14.96
CA THR A 3 -2.32 10.07 -14.00
C THR A 3 -1.04 9.44 -13.42
N VAL A 4 -0.77 8.17 -13.72
CA VAL A 4 0.45 7.49 -13.27
C VAL A 4 1.67 8.05 -14.01
N ASP A 5 2.78 8.19 -13.31
CA ASP A 5 4.09 8.39 -13.91
C ASP A 5 4.55 7.09 -14.56
N ALA A 6 4.21 6.92 -15.85
CA ALA A 6 4.44 5.66 -16.55
C ALA A 6 5.93 5.32 -16.70
N LEU A 7 6.81 6.33 -16.77
CA LEU A 7 8.25 6.13 -16.86
C LEU A 7 8.85 5.49 -15.60
N ASN A 8 8.38 5.90 -14.42
CA ASN A 8 9.00 5.51 -13.17
C ASN A 8 8.18 4.45 -12.40
N ASN A 9 6.89 4.32 -12.73
CA ASN A 9 5.95 3.51 -11.95
C ASN A 9 5.39 2.29 -12.68
N LEU A 10 5.60 2.16 -13.99
CA LEU A 10 5.17 1.01 -14.78
C LEU A 10 6.39 0.34 -15.43
N ASP A 11 6.52 -0.97 -15.25
CA ASP A 11 7.69 -1.73 -15.68
C ASP A 11 7.27 -3.11 -16.22
N ASN A 12 8.21 -3.85 -16.81
CA ASN A 12 8.01 -5.21 -17.31
C ASN A 12 6.75 -5.36 -18.18
N ILE A 13 6.58 -4.47 -19.16
CA ILE A 13 5.39 -4.47 -20.00
C ILE A 13 5.37 -5.71 -20.89
N GLN A 14 4.24 -6.41 -20.90
CA GLN A 14 4.01 -7.60 -21.70
C GLN A 14 2.74 -7.44 -22.53
N LEU A 15 2.78 -7.90 -23.77
CA LEU A 15 1.58 -8.22 -24.52
C LEU A 15 1.29 -9.72 -24.40
N ARG A 16 0.07 -10.04 -24.01
CA ARG A 16 -0.45 -11.40 -23.98
C ARG A 16 -1.59 -11.51 -24.98
N TYR A 17 -1.81 -12.69 -25.54
CA TYR A 17 -2.92 -12.86 -26.48
C TYR A 17 -3.55 -14.24 -26.37
N ASP A 18 -4.82 -14.26 -26.73
CA ASP A 18 -5.59 -15.45 -27.03
C ASP A 18 -6.18 -15.37 -28.44
N LEU A 19 -6.56 -16.53 -29.00
CA LEU A 19 -7.26 -16.58 -30.27
C LEU A 19 -8.74 -16.92 -30.00
N ASP A 20 -9.61 -15.94 -30.15
CA ASP A 20 -11.04 -16.18 -30.20
C ASP A 20 -11.41 -16.96 -31.45
N THR A 21 -11.92 -18.17 -31.24
CA THR A 21 -12.38 -19.08 -32.31
C THR A 21 -13.90 -19.22 -32.33
N THR A 22 -14.61 -18.44 -31.49
CA THR A 22 -16.06 -18.46 -31.32
C THR A 22 -16.69 -17.29 -32.07
N ALA A 23 -17.65 -17.55 -32.97
CA ALA A 23 -18.37 -16.48 -33.64
C ALA A 23 -19.11 -15.59 -32.62
N PRO A 24 -19.05 -14.27 -32.73
CA PRO A 24 -18.69 -13.43 -33.89
C PRO A 24 -17.18 -13.11 -34.09
N TYR A 25 -16.25 -13.72 -33.34
CA TYR A 25 -14.80 -13.49 -33.42
C TYR A 25 -14.42 -12.06 -33.09
N ASP A 26 -14.96 -11.51 -32.02
CA ASP A 26 -14.85 -10.11 -31.63
C ASP A 26 -14.27 -9.93 -30.20
N CYS A 27 -13.71 -10.99 -29.65
CA CYS A 27 -13.14 -11.05 -28.29
C CYS A 27 -14.16 -10.86 -27.16
N SER A 28 -15.46 -10.79 -27.44
CA SER A 28 -16.47 -10.57 -26.39
C SER A 28 -16.64 -11.77 -25.45
N SER A 29 -16.18 -12.97 -25.87
CA SER A 29 -16.17 -14.19 -25.07
C SER A 29 -14.87 -14.43 -24.32
N GLU A 30 -13.82 -13.63 -24.58
CA GLU A 30 -12.51 -13.82 -24.01
C GLU A 30 -12.28 -12.93 -22.79
N THR A 31 -11.57 -13.45 -21.81
CA THR A 31 -11.18 -12.72 -20.59
C THR A 31 -9.78 -13.15 -20.20
N TYR A 32 -8.97 -12.19 -19.73
CA TYR A 32 -7.63 -12.48 -19.27
C TYR A 32 -7.63 -13.45 -18.07
N SER A 33 -6.94 -14.57 -18.21
CA SER A 33 -6.85 -15.64 -17.21
C SER A 33 -5.45 -15.80 -16.60
N GLY A 34 -4.44 -15.18 -17.22
CA GLY A 34 -3.02 -15.33 -16.87
C GLY A 34 -2.31 -16.46 -17.58
N SER A 35 -3.04 -17.26 -18.40
CA SER A 35 -2.49 -18.39 -19.17
C SER A 35 -2.27 -18.10 -20.65
N GLU A 36 -2.57 -16.88 -21.10
CA GLU A 36 -2.48 -16.44 -22.48
C GLU A 36 -1.03 -16.47 -22.99
N THR A 37 -0.88 -16.68 -24.28
CA THR A 37 0.43 -16.71 -24.94
C THR A 37 1.04 -15.32 -24.96
N GLN A 38 2.33 -15.21 -24.61
CA GLN A 38 3.04 -13.94 -24.72
C GLN A 38 3.34 -13.62 -26.18
N TYR A 39 3.09 -12.37 -26.58
CA TYR A 39 3.46 -11.81 -27.87
C TYR A 39 4.75 -11.00 -27.76
N GLY A 40 5.79 -11.46 -28.45
CA GLY A 40 7.11 -10.81 -28.37
C GLY A 40 7.84 -11.03 -27.04
N ALA A 41 8.87 -10.24 -26.82
CA ALA A 41 9.60 -10.22 -25.55
C ALA A 41 8.95 -9.25 -24.55
N THR A 42 9.20 -9.45 -23.26
CA THR A 42 8.87 -8.45 -22.24
C THR A 42 9.73 -7.20 -22.46
N ASP A 43 9.11 -6.04 -22.43
CA ASP A 43 9.81 -4.76 -22.36
C ASP A 43 10.16 -4.50 -20.89
N THR A 44 11.43 -4.75 -20.55
CA THR A 44 11.93 -4.61 -19.18
C THR A 44 12.36 -3.20 -18.82
N ASP A 45 12.47 -2.32 -19.82
CA ASP A 45 12.85 -0.92 -19.63
C ASP A 45 11.62 -0.02 -19.40
N GLY A 46 10.42 -0.57 -19.57
CA GLY A 46 9.16 0.13 -19.38
C GLY A 46 8.89 1.23 -20.42
N PHE A 47 8.04 2.18 -20.08
CA PHE A 47 7.76 3.32 -20.96
C PHE A 47 8.89 4.33 -20.93
N THR A 48 9.21 4.88 -22.10
CA THR A 48 10.32 5.85 -22.25
C THR A 48 10.00 7.26 -21.73
N ALA A 49 8.76 7.53 -21.40
CA ALA A 49 8.25 8.79 -20.83
C ALA A 49 6.85 8.56 -20.24
N ASP A 50 6.29 9.54 -19.51
CA ASP A 50 4.93 9.49 -18.97
C ASP A 50 3.84 9.15 -19.99
N ASN A 51 4.00 9.62 -21.21
CA ASN A 51 3.17 9.27 -22.36
C ASN A 51 4.01 8.57 -23.42
N GLY A 52 4.96 7.77 -22.99
CA GLY A 52 5.86 7.04 -23.87
C GLY A 52 5.22 5.82 -24.50
N THR A 53 5.97 5.17 -25.37
CA THR A 53 5.55 3.97 -26.08
C THR A 53 6.42 2.79 -25.70
N SER A 54 5.82 1.61 -25.66
CA SER A 54 6.49 0.32 -25.63
C SER A 54 6.22 -0.40 -26.95
N THR A 55 7.21 -1.09 -27.50
CA THR A 55 7.12 -1.70 -28.83
C THR A 55 7.41 -3.20 -28.76
N PHE A 56 6.55 -3.98 -29.39
CA PHE A 56 6.64 -5.43 -29.39
C PHE A 56 6.77 -5.97 -30.79
N SER A 57 7.53 -7.03 -30.97
CA SER A 57 7.67 -7.71 -32.25
C SER A 57 7.42 -9.20 -32.09
N GLY A 58 6.62 -9.73 -33.00
CA GLY A 58 6.24 -11.13 -33.07
C GLY A 58 5.39 -11.37 -34.31
N SER A 59 4.91 -12.59 -34.50
CA SER A 59 3.96 -12.88 -35.54
C SER A 59 2.95 -13.93 -35.09
N VAL A 60 1.68 -13.69 -35.43
CA VAL A 60 0.58 -14.61 -35.17
C VAL A 60 -0.16 -14.85 -36.48
N SER A 61 -0.37 -16.10 -36.82
CA SER A 61 -1.15 -16.45 -38.01
C SER A 61 -2.62 -16.54 -37.65
N LEU A 62 -3.46 -15.80 -38.34
CA LEU A 62 -4.90 -15.77 -38.16
C LEU A 62 -5.61 -16.34 -39.41
N THR A 63 -6.68 -17.09 -39.16
CA THR A 63 -7.61 -17.50 -40.21
C THR A 63 -8.81 -16.55 -40.24
N THR A 64 -9.68 -16.67 -41.24
CA THR A 64 -10.91 -15.86 -41.33
C THR A 64 -11.96 -16.15 -40.28
N THR A 65 -11.73 -17.15 -39.45
CA THR A 65 -12.60 -17.58 -38.34
C THR A 65 -11.90 -17.45 -36.99
N GLN A 66 -10.99 -16.47 -36.87
CA GLN A 66 -10.26 -16.18 -35.64
C GLN A 66 -10.08 -14.69 -35.46
N ALA A 67 -10.12 -14.23 -34.22
CA ALA A 67 -9.62 -12.92 -33.81
C ALA A 67 -8.48 -13.09 -32.80
N MET A 68 -7.51 -12.19 -32.82
CA MET A 68 -6.46 -12.11 -31.81
C MET A 68 -6.88 -11.10 -30.74
N CYS A 69 -7.14 -11.57 -29.55
CA CYS A 69 -7.48 -10.77 -28.38
C CYS A 69 -6.21 -10.45 -27.62
N VAL A 70 -5.89 -9.17 -27.46
CA VAL A 70 -4.63 -8.73 -26.88
C VAL A 70 -4.86 -8.11 -25.51
N TYR A 71 -4.04 -8.52 -24.54
CA TYR A 71 -4.04 -8.04 -23.18
C TYR A 71 -2.69 -7.39 -22.87
N VAL A 72 -2.72 -6.21 -22.25
CA VAL A 72 -1.53 -5.54 -21.78
C VAL A 72 -1.37 -5.83 -20.29
N VAL A 73 -0.21 -6.36 -19.93
CA VAL A 73 0.16 -6.65 -18.54
C VAL A 73 1.37 -5.79 -18.18
N VAL A 74 1.32 -5.14 -17.04
CA VAL A 74 2.40 -4.29 -16.55
C VAL A 74 2.67 -4.59 -15.09
N ASP A 75 3.92 -4.47 -14.66
CA ASP A 75 4.27 -4.43 -13.25
C ASP A 75 4.14 -2.98 -12.75
N VAL A 76 3.55 -2.83 -11.59
CA VAL A 76 3.43 -1.53 -10.92
C VAL A 76 4.45 -1.46 -9.80
N THR A 77 5.32 -0.45 -9.84
CA THR A 77 6.35 -0.27 -8.81
C THR A 77 5.76 0.24 -7.49
N SER A 78 6.51 0.07 -6.40
CA SER A 78 6.11 0.59 -5.08
C SER A 78 6.10 2.11 -4.96
N ALA A 79 6.57 2.82 -5.98
CA ALA A 79 6.56 4.28 -6.05
C ALA A 79 5.22 4.84 -6.56
N ALA A 80 4.40 4.00 -7.21
CA ALA A 80 3.06 4.40 -7.66
C ALA A 80 2.14 4.73 -6.48
N SER A 81 1.34 5.78 -6.63
CA SER A 81 0.44 6.24 -5.59
C SER A 81 -0.95 5.61 -5.72
N ASN A 82 -1.59 5.38 -4.58
CA ASN A 82 -2.97 4.92 -4.57
C ASN A 82 -3.90 5.95 -5.23
N GLY A 83 -4.77 5.48 -6.11
CA GLY A 83 -5.72 6.31 -6.84
C GLY A 83 -5.21 6.87 -8.18
N GLU A 84 -3.94 6.68 -8.52
CA GLU A 84 -3.45 6.96 -9.88
C GLU A 84 -4.14 6.08 -10.90
N THR A 85 -4.21 6.54 -12.14
CA THR A 85 -4.93 5.84 -13.21
C THR A 85 -3.99 5.53 -14.37
N VAL A 86 -4.19 4.34 -14.96
CA VAL A 86 -3.52 3.90 -16.19
C VAL A 86 -4.55 3.84 -17.32
N GLN A 87 -4.18 4.38 -18.48
CA GLN A 87 -4.92 4.21 -19.71
C GLN A 87 -3.95 3.82 -20.82
N ILE A 88 -4.25 2.74 -21.50
CA ILE A 88 -3.45 2.21 -22.61
C ILE A 88 -4.16 2.51 -23.92
N GLU A 89 -3.40 2.84 -24.97
CA GLU A 89 -3.92 3.06 -26.31
C GLU A 89 -2.93 2.59 -27.39
N ILE A 90 -3.44 2.30 -28.57
CA ILE A 90 -2.66 2.21 -29.80
C ILE A 90 -2.83 3.55 -30.52
N SER A 91 -1.78 4.37 -30.48
CA SER A 91 -1.87 5.78 -30.91
C SER A 91 -1.98 5.95 -32.42
N SER A 92 -1.44 5.03 -33.20
CA SER A 92 -1.49 5.07 -34.65
C SER A 92 -1.65 3.65 -35.25
N PRO A 93 -2.86 3.07 -35.16
CA PRO A 93 -3.06 1.65 -35.53
C PRO A 93 -2.54 1.33 -36.95
N ALA A 94 -2.75 2.22 -37.90
CA ALA A 94 -2.31 2.02 -39.31
C ALA A 94 -0.77 1.94 -39.48
N ASN A 95 -0.01 2.53 -38.55
CA ASN A 95 1.45 2.51 -38.54
C ASN A 95 2.03 1.54 -37.54
N ASP A 96 1.36 1.37 -36.39
CA ASP A 96 1.87 0.65 -35.25
C ASP A 96 1.53 -0.85 -35.31
N VAL A 97 0.46 -1.23 -36.04
CA VAL A 97 0.08 -2.64 -36.25
C VAL A 97 0.44 -3.08 -37.67
N VAL A 98 1.39 -3.98 -37.77
CA VAL A 98 1.85 -4.50 -39.06
C VAL A 98 1.13 -5.79 -39.43
N VAL A 99 0.48 -5.80 -40.59
CA VAL A 99 -0.19 -6.99 -41.14
C VAL A 99 0.47 -7.39 -42.46
N SER A 100 0.59 -8.69 -42.71
CA SER A 100 1.21 -9.22 -43.94
C SER A 100 0.28 -9.10 -45.14
N ALA A 101 -1.03 -9.00 -44.93
CA ALA A 101 -2.03 -8.82 -45.99
C ALA A 101 -3.28 -8.10 -45.39
N GLY A 102 -3.98 -7.36 -46.22
CA GLY A 102 -5.14 -6.60 -45.82
C GLY A 102 -4.80 -5.19 -45.36
N SER A 103 -5.63 -4.60 -44.53
CA SER A 103 -5.49 -3.26 -43.95
C SER A 103 -5.86 -3.24 -42.47
N VAL A 104 -5.25 -2.34 -41.75
CA VAL A 104 -5.58 -2.12 -40.33
C VAL A 104 -6.76 -1.13 -40.22
N SER A 105 -7.77 -1.45 -39.45
CA SER A 105 -8.93 -0.61 -39.17
C SER A 105 -9.31 -0.73 -37.70
N PRO A 106 -9.69 0.37 -37.03
CA PRO A 106 -9.70 1.76 -37.52
C PRO A 106 -8.29 2.32 -37.69
N SER A 107 -8.16 3.37 -38.50
CA SER A 107 -6.90 4.09 -38.68
C SER A 107 -6.67 5.20 -37.65
N THR A 108 -7.67 5.48 -36.84
CA THR A 108 -7.62 6.46 -35.73
C THR A 108 -7.16 5.79 -34.45
N PRO A 109 -6.62 6.53 -33.48
CA PRO A 109 -6.23 5.98 -32.19
C PRO A 109 -7.31 5.14 -31.54
N ILE A 110 -6.90 4.04 -30.92
CA ILE A 110 -7.80 3.16 -30.16
C ILE A 110 -7.33 3.18 -28.73
N ALA A 111 -8.12 3.81 -27.86
CA ALA A 111 -7.97 3.68 -26.43
C ALA A 111 -8.77 2.46 -25.94
N ILE A 112 -8.19 1.67 -25.04
CA ILE A 112 -8.95 0.70 -24.27
C ILE A 112 -9.98 1.48 -23.45
N ALA A 113 -11.25 1.08 -23.52
CA ALA A 113 -12.33 1.80 -22.87
C ALA A 113 -12.12 1.86 -21.36
N GLY A 114 -12.20 3.07 -20.81
CA GLY A 114 -12.02 3.31 -19.37
C GLY A 114 -10.57 3.49 -18.95
N THR A 115 -10.38 3.59 -17.65
CA THR A 115 -9.09 3.68 -16.97
C THR A 115 -9.01 2.62 -15.88
N THR A 116 -7.83 2.05 -15.69
CA THR A 116 -7.55 1.20 -14.52
C THR A 116 -7.03 2.09 -13.41
N THR A 117 -7.66 2.06 -12.24
CA THR A 117 -7.18 2.77 -11.06
C THR A 117 -6.22 1.88 -10.28
N LEU A 118 -5.04 2.41 -9.97
CA LEU A 118 -4.08 1.71 -9.14
C LEU A 118 -4.54 1.69 -7.69
N ALA A 119 -4.48 0.52 -7.09
CA ALA A 119 -4.81 0.32 -5.69
C ALA A 119 -3.53 0.10 -4.90
N GLY A 120 -3.25 0.98 -3.93
CA GLY A 120 -2.09 0.90 -3.05
C GLY A 120 -2.48 0.64 -1.59
N PRO A 121 -1.50 0.34 -0.71
CA PRO A 121 -1.71 0.34 0.72
C PRO A 121 -1.95 1.78 1.21
N VAL A 122 -2.82 1.92 2.20
CA VAL A 122 -3.03 3.18 2.93
C VAL A 122 -2.89 2.88 4.41
N ILE A 123 -1.70 3.14 4.95
CA ILE A 123 -1.43 2.91 6.36
C ILE A 123 -1.89 4.12 7.17
N THR A 124 -2.79 3.89 8.09
CA THR A 124 -3.41 4.91 8.92
C THR A 124 -3.16 4.62 10.40
N GLN A 125 -2.77 5.63 11.15
CA GLN A 125 -2.87 5.59 12.61
C GLN A 125 -4.33 5.81 12.99
N SER A 126 -5.01 4.75 13.37
CA SER A 126 -6.46 4.75 13.58
C SER A 126 -6.89 5.19 14.98
N GLY A 127 -6.01 5.02 15.97
CA GLY A 127 -6.31 5.43 17.33
C GLY A 127 -5.11 5.34 18.25
N TYR A 128 -5.28 5.87 19.47
CA TYR A 128 -4.29 5.76 20.54
C TYR A 128 -4.93 5.75 21.92
N HIS A 129 -4.21 5.20 22.92
CA HIS A 129 -4.63 5.19 24.31
C HIS A 129 -3.44 5.38 25.24
N TRP A 130 -3.52 6.38 26.12
CA TRP A 130 -2.54 6.59 27.17
C TRP A 130 -2.83 5.63 28.34
N ARG A 131 -1.81 4.92 28.80
CA ARG A 131 -1.89 3.89 29.83
C ARG A 131 -0.88 4.15 30.94
N ASN A 132 -1.25 3.85 32.17
CA ASN A 132 -0.31 3.91 33.29
C ASN A 132 0.76 2.82 33.15
N ASP A 133 1.98 3.09 33.60
CA ASP A 133 3.02 2.07 33.64
C ASP A 133 2.87 1.17 34.88
N THR A 134 1.76 0.43 34.95
CA THR A 134 1.44 -0.47 36.05
C THR A 134 1.04 -1.84 35.54
N GLY A 135 1.73 -2.89 35.97
CA GLY A 135 1.46 -4.25 35.52
C GLY A 135 1.90 -4.56 34.09
N ILE A 136 1.74 -5.79 33.68
CA ILE A 136 2.10 -6.27 32.33
C ILE A 136 1.22 -5.63 31.26
N GLU A 137 1.55 -5.83 29.97
CA GLU A 137 0.83 -5.28 28.83
C GLU A 137 -0.70 -5.38 28.93
N THR A 138 -1.22 -6.56 29.29
CA THR A 138 -2.66 -6.81 29.35
C THR A 138 -3.33 -6.31 30.64
N ALA A 139 -2.57 -5.80 31.61
CA ALA A 139 -3.10 -5.38 32.91
C ALA A 139 -2.93 -3.88 33.21
N ALA A 140 -2.23 -3.14 32.34
CA ALA A 140 -2.07 -1.70 32.52
C ALA A 140 -3.40 -0.98 32.28
N LEU A 141 -3.75 -0.07 33.19
CA LEU A 141 -5.01 0.67 33.13
C LEU A 141 -4.86 1.98 32.35
N SER A 142 -5.98 2.47 31.83
CA SER A 142 -6.04 3.78 31.18
C SER A 142 -5.53 4.91 32.09
N ALA A 143 -4.73 5.79 31.55
CA ALA A 143 -4.33 7.04 32.21
C ALA A 143 -5.32 8.19 31.94
N THR A 144 -6.29 7.99 31.05
CA THR A 144 -7.29 8.97 30.63
C THR A 144 -8.72 8.62 31.06
N GLY A 145 -8.85 7.84 32.13
CA GLY A 145 -10.16 7.47 32.69
C GLY A 145 -10.97 6.47 31.85
N GLY A 146 -10.30 5.68 30.99
CA GLY A 146 -10.92 4.67 30.12
C GLY A 146 -11.22 5.16 28.70
N ALA A 147 -10.89 6.40 28.37
CA ALA A 147 -11.16 6.97 27.06
C ALA A 147 -9.90 6.90 26.15
N GLU A 148 -10.03 6.22 25.02
CA GLU A 148 -9.07 6.30 23.92
C GLU A 148 -9.18 7.65 23.19
N ASN A 149 -8.20 7.98 22.36
CA ASN A 149 -8.14 9.21 21.57
C ASN A 149 -8.29 10.50 22.41
N THR A 150 -7.91 10.42 23.67
CA THR A 150 -8.05 11.50 24.64
C THR A 150 -6.68 12.04 25.03
N MET A 151 -6.57 13.38 25.03
CA MET A 151 -5.33 14.02 25.41
C MET A 151 -4.97 13.70 26.86
N LEU A 152 -3.69 13.44 27.08
CA LEU A 152 -3.11 13.40 28.42
C LEU A 152 -2.82 14.83 28.86
N ASN A 153 -3.44 15.25 29.97
CA ASN A 153 -3.22 16.57 30.56
C ASN A 153 -2.52 16.44 31.91
N ASP A 154 -1.71 17.44 32.26
CA ASP A 154 -1.07 17.59 33.56
C ASP A 154 -0.29 16.34 34.04
N HIS A 155 0.28 15.58 33.08
CA HIS A 155 1.12 14.45 33.44
C HIS A 155 2.41 14.93 34.12
N PRO A 156 2.74 14.41 35.32
CA PRO A 156 3.93 14.89 36.06
C PRO A 156 5.22 14.57 35.28
N ALA A 157 6.12 15.53 35.24
CA ALA A 157 7.45 15.30 34.66
C ALA A 157 8.18 14.16 35.38
N ASN A 158 9.01 13.42 34.65
CA ASN A 158 9.77 12.26 35.15
C ASN A 158 8.90 11.11 35.70
N THR A 159 7.68 11.00 35.22
CA THR A 159 6.79 9.87 35.53
C THR A 159 6.60 9.03 34.27
N ALA A 160 6.78 7.72 34.40
CA ALA A 160 6.58 6.79 33.28
C ALA A 160 5.11 6.71 32.89
N ILE A 161 4.87 6.66 31.59
CA ILE A 161 3.56 6.46 30.98
C ILE A 161 3.72 5.64 29.72
N ARG A 162 2.67 4.93 29.34
CA ARG A 162 2.65 4.15 28.09
C ARG A 162 1.71 4.77 27.08
N LEU A 163 2.11 4.69 25.83
CA LEU A 163 1.27 5.03 24.69
C LEU A 163 1.01 3.78 23.86
N ARG A 164 -0.25 3.38 23.77
CA ARG A 164 -0.69 2.33 22.85
C ARG A 164 -1.28 2.98 21.61
N MET A 165 -0.93 2.46 20.43
CA MET A 165 -1.36 3.00 19.15
C MET A 165 -1.78 1.85 18.24
N ALA A 166 -2.86 2.05 17.48
CA ALA A 166 -3.27 1.14 16.41
C ALA A 166 -2.91 1.72 15.04
N LEU A 167 -2.32 0.88 14.21
CA LEU A 167 -2.08 1.13 12.79
C LEU A 167 -2.88 0.14 11.98
N SER A 168 -3.52 0.60 10.91
CA SER A 168 -4.32 -0.23 10.02
C SER A 168 -4.01 0.03 8.56
N ASN A 169 -4.23 -0.97 7.71
CA ASN A 169 -4.18 -0.80 6.27
C ASN A 169 -5.59 -0.62 5.72
N GLU A 170 -5.94 0.61 5.40
CA GLU A 170 -7.23 1.01 4.79
C GLU A 170 -7.18 0.97 3.26
N GLY A 171 -6.05 0.59 2.68
CA GLY A 171 -5.86 0.51 1.25
C GLY A 171 -6.36 -0.79 0.64
N ALA A 172 -6.35 -0.86 -0.68
CA ALA A 172 -6.79 -2.03 -1.43
C ALA A 172 -5.65 -2.98 -1.82
N ALA A 173 -4.42 -2.72 -1.36
CA ALA A 173 -3.26 -3.60 -1.55
C ALA A 173 -2.51 -3.80 -0.22
N SER A 174 -1.71 -4.87 -0.15
CA SER A 174 -0.81 -5.10 0.98
C SER A 174 0.31 -4.06 1.02
N SER A 175 0.73 -3.66 2.22
CA SER A 175 1.91 -2.80 2.37
C SER A 175 3.19 -3.57 2.05
N VAL A 176 4.28 -2.85 1.82
CA VAL A 176 5.62 -3.43 1.98
C VAL A 176 5.91 -3.61 3.48
N SER A 177 6.89 -4.45 3.78
CA SER A 177 7.34 -4.63 5.18
C SER A 177 7.98 -3.34 5.68
N THR A 178 7.31 -2.64 6.60
CA THR A 178 7.67 -1.28 7.06
C THR A 178 7.84 -1.27 8.57
N ALA A 179 8.91 -0.63 9.04
CA ALA A 179 9.09 -0.32 10.46
C ALA A 179 8.50 1.05 10.78
N TYR A 180 7.86 1.16 11.94
CA TYR A 180 7.24 2.39 12.42
C TYR A 180 8.03 2.96 13.59
N ARG A 181 8.09 4.28 13.68
CA ARG A 181 8.83 4.98 14.73
C ARG A 181 7.91 5.97 15.45
N LEU A 182 7.97 5.95 16.77
CA LEU A 182 7.30 6.97 17.59
C LEU A 182 8.09 8.29 17.54
N GLU A 183 7.41 9.35 17.18
CA GLU A 183 7.94 10.70 17.12
C GLU A 183 7.02 11.66 17.85
N PHE A 184 7.58 12.75 18.33
CA PHE A 184 6.82 13.85 18.91
C PHE A 184 7.14 15.17 18.21
N GLY A 185 6.26 16.14 18.37
CA GLY A 185 6.45 17.49 17.83
C GLY A 185 5.67 18.51 18.65
N PRO A 186 5.96 19.79 18.47
CA PRO A 186 5.26 20.85 19.20
C PRO A 186 3.77 20.83 18.84
N ARG A 187 2.92 21.05 19.87
CA ARG A 187 1.48 21.09 19.65
C ARG A 187 1.09 22.27 18.76
N VAL A 188 0.50 21.96 17.64
CA VAL A 188 -0.08 22.91 16.68
C VAL A 188 -1.55 22.58 16.45
N THR A 189 -2.22 23.27 15.53
CA THR A 189 -3.66 23.08 15.28
C THR A 189 -3.98 21.67 14.79
N THR A 190 -3.13 21.12 13.90
CA THR A 190 -3.28 19.76 13.34
C THR A 190 -1.92 19.10 13.25
N CYS A 191 -1.86 17.77 13.30
CA CYS A 191 -0.62 17.00 13.12
C CYS A 191 0.07 17.32 11.77
N SER A 192 -0.71 17.55 10.71
CA SER A 192 -0.18 17.90 9.39
C SER A 192 0.51 19.29 9.36
N SER A 193 0.30 20.12 10.38
CA SER A 193 0.93 21.42 10.50
C SER A 193 2.24 21.38 11.31
N VAL A 194 2.62 20.23 11.84
CA VAL A 194 3.91 20.04 12.53
C VAL A 194 5.01 20.02 11.49
N SER A 195 5.93 20.98 11.59
CA SER A 195 7.02 21.11 10.62
C SER A 195 8.28 20.31 10.98
N VAL A 196 8.42 19.93 12.24
CA VAL A 196 9.58 19.16 12.73
C VAL A 196 9.07 18.07 13.67
N TRP A 197 9.44 16.82 13.35
CA TRP A 197 9.19 15.65 14.17
C TRP A 197 10.51 15.15 14.74
N THR A 198 10.52 14.85 16.04
CA THR A 198 11.69 14.36 16.78
C THR A 198 11.41 12.93 17.22
N PRO A 199 12.29 11.95 16.95
CA PRO A 199 12.13 10.60 17.52
C PRO A 199 12.13 10.64 19.04
N VAL A 200 11.25 9.86 19.67
CA VAL A 200 11.30 9.68 21.12
C VAL A 200 12.51 8.82 21.46
N GLY A 201 13.32 9.23 22.44
CA GLY A 201 14.38 8.37 22.94
C GLY A 201 15.77 8.98 23.14
N ASP A 202 15.99 10.23 22.79
CA ASP A 202 17.24 10.92 23.18
C ASP A 202 17.08 11.54 24.58
N ALA A 203 18.07 11.33 25.45
CA ALA A 203 18.04 11.84 26.83
C ALA A 203 17.99 13.38 26.96
N ALA A 204 18.19 14.10 25.86
CA ALA A 204 18.07 15.56 25.78
C ALA A 204 16.67 16.02 25.35
N ASP A 205 15.78 15.11 24.98
CA ASP A 205 14.46 15.40 24.44
C ASP A 205 13.40 15.56 25.55
N ASP A 206 12.30 16.22 25.22
CA ASP A 206 11.14 16.40 26.12
C ASP A 206 10.45 15.06 26.43
N TRP A 207 10.55 14.08 25.51
CA TRP A 207 10.02 12.73 25.65
C TRP A 207 11.13 11.71 25.42
N ASN A 208 11.28 10.80 26.40
CA ASN A 208 12.28 9.74 26.35
C ASN A 208 11.62 8.38 26.48
N MET A 209 12.22 7.35 25.87
CA MET A 209 11.84 5.96 26.14
C MET A 209 12.23 5.61 27.58
N PHE A 210 11.36 4.86 28.25
CA PHE A 210 11.55 4.42 29.62
C PHE A 210 11.61 2.88 29.68
N ASP A 211 12.73 2.33 30.15
CA ASP A 211 12.91 0.89 30.35
C ASP A 211 12.01 0.42 31.50
N SER A 212 10.81 -0.02 31.15
CA SER A 212 9.76 -0.40 32.07
C SER A 212 10.03 -1.78 32.67
N THR A 213 10.05 -1.88 33.98
CA THR A 213 10.12 -3.18 34.67
C THR A 213 8.87 -4.06 34.47
N ASN A 214 7.81 -3.52 33.91
CA ASN A 214 6.53 -4.19 33.67
C ASN A 214 6.37 -4.69 32.22
N LEU A 215 7.25 -4.27 31.31
CA LEU A 215 7.26 -4.67 29.91
C LEU A 215 8.53 -5.45 29.58
N THR A 216 8.58 -6.04 28.44
CA THR A 216 9.80 -6.63 27.87
C THR A 216 9.96 -6.09 26.46
N ASN A 217 11.00 -5.29 26.25
CA ASN A 217 11.31 -4.73 24.94
C ASN A 217 11.41 -5.81 23.87
N GLY A 218 10.73 -5.59 22.76
CA GLY A 218 10.75 -6.52 21.65
C GLY A 218 9.73 -7.67 21.77
N ASN A 219 8.93 -7.72 22.81
CA ASN A 219 7.81 -8.66 22.84
C ASN A 219 6.70 -8.25 21.86
N ASN A 220 5.90 -9.24 21.49
CA ASN A 220 4.73 -9.03 20.65
C ASN A 220 3.61 -8.37 21.48
N THR A 221 2.82 -7.54 20.81
CA THR A 221 1.58 -7.02 21.38
C THR A 221 0.44 -8.02 21.21
N THR A 222 -0.56 -7.89 22.09
CA THR A 222 -1.83 -8.61 21.98
C THR A 222 -2.96 -7.64 21.66
N ASN A 223 -4.04 -8.09 21.05
CA ASN A 223 -5.24 -7.26 20.91
C ASN A 223 -5.90 -7.10 22.29
N ILE A 224 -6.04 -5.86 22.75
CA ILE A 224 -6.62 -5.52 24.04
C ILE A 224 -7.87 -4.65 23.82
N SER A 225 -8.97 -5.00 24.46
CA SER A 225 -10.20 -4.20 24.38
C SER A 225 -10.02 -2.81 25.00
N VAL A 226 -10.74 -1.82 24.47
CA VAL A 226 -10.73 -0.43 24.98
C VAL A 226 -10.99 -0.37 26.48
N ALA A 227 -11.90 -1.20 27.01
CA ALA A 227 -12.20 -1.27 28.45
C ALA A 227 -10.98 -1.65 29.30
N ASN A 228 -10.00 -2.33 28.73
CA ASN A 228 -8.75 -2.73 29.37
C ASN A 228 -7.56 -1.84 28.94
N GLY A 229 -7.82 -0.68 28.37
CA GLY A 229 -6.80 0.28 27.93
C GLY A 229 -6.25 -0.01 26.52
N GLY A 230 -6.91 -0.84 25.73
CA GLY A 230 -6.63 -1.03 24.31
C GLY A 230 -7.16 0.10 23.43
N VAL A 231 -7.11 -0.09 22.14
CA VAL A 231 -7.66 0.81 21.13
C VAL A 231 -8.79 0.08 20.39
N THR A 232 -9.77 0.81 19.89
CA THR A 232 -10.83 0.22 19.06
C THR A 232 -10.24 -0.41 17.81
N ASP A 233 -10.63 -1.66 17.53
CA ASP A 233 -10.21 -2.39 16.33
C ASP A 233 -10.69 -1.66 15.07
N PRO A 234 -9.78 -1.09 14.27
CA PRO A 234 -10.18 -0.35 13.06
C PRO A 234 -10.61 -1.28 11.93
N ASN A 235 -10.12 -2.51 11.96
CA ASN A 235 -10.29 -3.54 10.93
C ASN A 235 -10.62 -4.90 11.58
N PRO A 236 -11.19 -5.86 10.85
CA PRO A 236 -11.61 -7.14 11.43
C PRO A 236 -10.44 -8.08 11.78
N THR A 237 -9.25 -7.86 11.20
CA THR A 237 -8.13 -8.81 11.34
C THR A 237 -6.97 -8.19 12.10
N PHE A 238 -6.81 -8.59 13.37
CA PHE A 238 -5.62 -8.27 14.14
C PHE A 238 -4.44 -9.13 13.69
N ILE A 239 -3.31 -8.50 13.43
CA ILE A 239 -2.03 -9.18 13.23
C ILE A 239 -1.06 -8.83 14.34
N VAL A 240 -0.30 -9.82 14.76
CA VAL A 240 0.69 -9.63 15.82
C VAL A 240 1.83 -8.77 15.31
N ALA A 241 2.00 -7.59 15.91
CA ALA A 241 3.18 -6.77 15.64
C ALA A 241 4.40 -7.45 16.26
N ASN A 242 5.28 -7.96 15.40
CA ASN A 242 6.58 -8.48 15.82
C ASN A 242 7.35 -7.38 16.54
N ALA A 243 7.70 -7.64 17.82
CA ALA A 243 8.32 -6.63 18.65
C ALA A 243 7.49 -5.32 18.70
N GLY A 244 6.17 -5.43 18.91
CA GLY A 244 5.26 -4.30 19.04
C GLY A 244 5.38 -3.56 20.37
N ILE A 245 5.95 -4.20 21.41
CA ILE A 245 6.28 -3.56 22.69
C ILE A 245 7.66 -2.93 22.60
N ARG A 246 7.74 -1.62 22.87
CA ARG A 246 8.97 -0.84 22.84
C ARG A 246 9.09 0.02 24.11
N ASP A 247 10.15 -0.20 24.88
CA ASP A 247 10.46 0.55 26.09
C ASP A 247 11.90 1.07 26.14
N THR A 248 12.77 0.62 25.24
CA THR A 248 14.16 1.10 25.11
C THR A 248 14.48 1.70 23.75
N THR A 249 13.58 1.60 22.79
CA THR A 249 13.71 2.16 21.45
C THR A 249 12.35 2.56 20.89
N SER A 250 12.27 3.67 20.22
CA SER A 250 11.04 4.20 19.61
C SER A 250 10.69 3.55 18.26
N THR A 251 11.53 2.65 17.74
CA THR A 251 11.33 2.03 16.42
C THR A 251 10.89 0.57 16.55
N SER A 252 9.80 0.20 15.90
CA SER A 252 9.30 -1.18 15.82
C SER A 252 10.13 -2.05 14.88
N SER A 253 9.91 -3.37 14.92
CA SER A 253 10.32 -4.22 13.80
C SER A 253 9.42 -3.96 12.59
N ALA A 254 9.93 -4.31 11.40
CA ALA A 254 9.15 -4.17 10.18
C ALA A 254 7.99 -5.18 10.15
N LEU A 255 6.83 -4.71 9.70
CA LEU A 255 5.60 -5.48 9.58
C LEU A 255 4.99 -5.23 8.20
N LEU A 256 4.54 -6.30 7.56
CA LEU A 256 3.70 -6.24 6.37
C LEU A 256 2.24 -6.33 6.83
N MET A 257 1.39 -5.44 6.36
CA MET A 257 -0.06 -5.46 6.59
C MET A 257 -0.79 -5.68 5.29
N SER A 258 -1.58 -6.76 5.22
CA SER A 258 -2.52 -6.97 4.12
C SER A 258 -3.72 -6.03 4.24
N THR A 259 -4.57 -6.03 3.23
CA THR A 259 -5.84 -5.28 3.28
C THR A 259 -6.68 -5.73 4.47
N THR A 260 -7.35 -4.79 5.14
CA THR A 260 -8.22 -5.07 6.31
C THR A 260 -7.49 -5.59 7.55
N GLU A 261 -6.16 -5.52 7.59
CA GLU A 261 -5.36 -5.87 8.77
C GLU A 261 -5.02 -4.64 9.60
N PHE A 262 -4.86 -4.85 10.91
CA PHE A 262 -4.34 -3.85 11.83
C PHE A 262 -3.40 -4.50 12.85
N ALA A 263 -2.52 -3.68 13.40
CA ALA A 263 -1.62 -4.06 14.47
C ALA A 263 -1.61 -2.97 15.55
N GLU A 264 -1.31 -3.37 16.78
CA GLU A 264 -1.13 -2.43 17.87
C GLU A 264 0.33 -2.42 18.32
N TYR A 265 0.78 -1.24 18.72
CA TYR A 265 2.12 -0.99 19.25
C TYR A 265 1.99 -0.36 20.63
N GLU A 266 2.87 -0.72 21.57
CA GLU A 266 2.92 -0.11 22.89
C GLU A 266 4.34 0.41 23.19
N PHE A 267 4.41 1.69 23.49
CA PHE A 267 5.64 2.42 23.81
C PHE A 267 5.62 2.85 25.28
N SER A 268 6.75 2.75 25.97
CA SER A 268 6.92 3.23 27.34
C SER A 268 8.05 4.25 27.45
#